data_52fcdc1f191ffe92f7cbac734ca134ec
#
_entry.id   52fcdc1f191ffe92f7cbac734ca134ec
#
_cell.length_a   1.000
_cell.length_b   1.000
_cell.length_c   1.000
_cell.angle_alpha   90.00
_cell.angle_beta   90.00
_cell.angle_gamma   90.00
#
_symmetry.space_group_name_H-M   'P 1'
#
loop_
_entity.id
_entity.type
_entity.pdbx_description
1 polymer ?
#
loop_
_entity_poly.entity_id
_entity_poly.type
_entity_poly.pdbx_seq_one_letter_code
_entity_poly.pdbx_strand_id
1 'polypeptide(L)'
;MPHPQQEAIPTPTFETEPLDTPPKRLQPTSSLGAAVVLWSLLLGMGMLMLANGLQGSLLGIRASSEGFSNTMTGIIMSAYFAGFLLGSTLAPRKLRRVGHVRTFAALASITSVCILIHALYVVPEVWIAMRFITGFAFAGLYVVAESWLNSQATNQMRGRLLAIYMVITYLGMGGGQLLLNVANPNTYLLFILVSVIMSLALVPMLLSASPQPEGAQPEAMGIVRLLRLAPLGTLGGFATGIANGTVFGMGAVYADRAGLPVQEVSWFMGAFILGAALLQWPLGKLSDKLSAKKVILGCSVGAIALSIGGVPFSGGSMLTMALLGAGLGGLILTQYSLFLAAANNLLTTPQIISASGTLVLMHGAGAILGPLTAGLLMERFGAVGFLYTLTAIHVLIVILAASVTSKPRQVLDAEDGDHPGHYVVAPSTTSPLSAAWVEEAITEPETGQLEFDFDAEPEPEPSEEELAAQQQEAASETEGGVVQQVDNEEGVMNDRVTGMEDDWHLDGHIDEQAQHLSEEERRVKSEPERESY
;
A
#
# COMPACT_ATOMS: atom_id res chain seq x y z
N MET A 1 -33.82 -79.04 30.00
CA MET A 1 -33.10 -77.87 30.61
C MET A 1 -32.73 -76.94 29.47
N PRO A 2 -33.31 -75.80 29.35
CA PRO A 2 -32.95 -74.81 28.30
C PRO A 2 -31.75 -73.96 28.72
N HIS A 3 -30.87 -73.74 27.79
CA HIS A 3 -29.71 -72.82 27.93
C HIS A 3 -30.14 -71.37 28.15
N PRO A 4 -29.45 -70.61 29.01
CA PRO A 4 -29.72 -69.20 29.14
C PRO A 4 -29.16 -68.40 27.94
N GLN A 5 -30.00 -67.54 27.38
CA GLN A 5 -29.63 -66.57 26.36
C GLN A 5 -28.73 -65.53 27.00
N GLN A 6 -27.57 -65.34 26.43
CA GLN A 6 -26.67 -64.18 26.75
C GLN A 6 -27.28 -62.90 26.18
N GLU A 7 -27.71 -61.99 27.02
CA GLU A 7 -28.04 -60.60 26.66
C GLU A 7 -26.80 -59.91 26.15
N ALA A 8 -26.87 -59.43 24.93
CA ALA A 8 -25.82 -58.61 24.32
C ALA A 8 -25.79 -57.22 25.01
N ILE A 9 -24.65 -56.86 25.58
CA ILE A 9 -24.39 -55.54 26.14
C ILE A 9 -24.35 -54.53 24.98
N PRO A 10 -25.17 -53.45 25.00
CA PRO A 10 -25.11 -52.43 23.95
C PRO A 10 -23.76 -51.70 24.03
N THR A 11 -23.02 -51.71 22.92
CA THR A 11 -21.83 -50.91 22.73
C THR A 11 -22.22 -49.42 22.74
N PRO A 12 -21.58 -48.57 23.55
CA PRO A 12 -21.83 -47.13 23.50
C PRO A 12 -21.33 -46.59 22.17
N THR A 13 -22.28 -46.12 21.34
CA THR A 13 -21.98 -45.29 20.17
C THR A 13 -21.53 -43.93 20.70
N PHE A 14 -20.23 -43.69 20.68
CA PHE A 14 -19.70 -42.34 20.79
C PHE A 14 -20.11 -41.62 19.50
N GLU A 15 -21.13 -40.76 19.59
CA GLU A 15 -21.36 -39.72 18.62
C GLU A 15 -20.13 -38.79 18.70
N THR A 16 -19.21 -38.92 17.76
CA THR A 16 -18.18 -37.91 17.51
C THR A 16 -18.88 -36.69 16.94
N GLU A 17 -19.20 -35.70 17.80
CA GLU A 17 -19.50 -34.36 17.32
C GLU A 17 -18.38 -33.94 16.38
N PRO A 18 -18.67 -33.41 15.19
CA PRO A 18 -17.65 -32.89 14.31
C PRO A 18 -17.01 -31.67 14.99
N LEU A 19 -15.78 -31.85 15.46
CA LEU A 19 -14.92 -30.85 16.16
C LEU A 19 -14.35 -29.79 15.20
N ASP A 20 -15.04 -29.44 14.12
CA ASP A 20 -14.58 -28.43 13.16
C ASP A 20 -15.73 -27.57 12.61
N THR A 21 -16.45 -26.90 13.48
CA THR A 21 -17.02 -25.61 13.08
C THR A 21 -15.95 -24.55 13.31
N PRO A 22 -15.39 -23.92 12.25
CA PRO A 22 -14.48 -22.81 12.44
C PRO A 22 -15.20 -21.73 13.26
N PRO A 23 -14.51 -21.07 14.20
CA PRO A 23 -15.13 -20.08 15.07
C PRO A 23 -15.84 -19.03 14.18
N LYS A 24 -17.12 -18.81 14.46
CA LYS A 24 -17.97 -17.84 13.76
C LYS A 24 -17.24 -16.51 13.77
N ARG A 25 -16.74 -16.06 12.61
CA ARG A 25 -16.06 -14.78 12.46
C ARG A 25 -17.08 -13.71 12.84
N LEU A 26 -16.81 -12.96 13.89
CA LEU A 26 -17.55 -11.73 14.20
C LEU A 26 -17.26 -10.77 13.04
N GLN A 27 -18.14 -10.71 12.06
CA GLN A 27 -18.05 -9.71 11.00
C GLN A 27 -18.52 -8.40 11.59
N PRO A 28 -17.66 -7.37 11.63
CA PRO A 28 -18.07 -6.08 12.13
C PRO A 28 -19.17 -5.50 11.23
N THR A 29 -20.28 -5.11 11.82
CA THR A 29 -21.46 -4.54 11.14
C THR A 29 -21.29 -3.06 10.81
N SER A 30 -20.24 -2.39 11.33
CA SER A 30 -19.96 -0.98 11.09
C SER A 30 -18.49 -0.73 10.75
N SER A 31 -18.21 0.37 10.04
CA SER A 31 -16.84 0.80 9.71
C SER A 31 -16.01 1.12 10.97
N LEU A 32 -16.64 1.64 12.03
CA LEU A 32 -15.98 1.88 13.31
C LEU A 32 -15.66 0.56 14.01
N GLY A 33 -16.58 -0.41 14.00
CA GLY A 33 -16.33 -1.75 14.53
C GLY A 33 -15.17 -2.44 13.81
N ALA A 34 -15.09 -2.34 12.49
CA ALA A 34 -13.97 -2.85 11.71
C ALA A 34 -12.65 -2.13 12.04
N ALA A 35 -12.65 -0.80 12.23
CA ALA A 35 -11.48 -0.04 12.65
C ALA A 35 -11.02 -0.44 14.05
N VAL A 36 -11.95 -0.73 14.98
CA VAL A 36 -11.63 -1.27 16.31
C VAL A 36 -10.99 -2.66 16.21
N VAL A 37 -11.44 -3.53 15.33
CA VAL A 37 -10.81 -4.85 15.12
C VAL A 37 -9.41 -4.68 14.50
N LEU A 38 -9.20 -3.67 13.65
CA LEU A 38 -7.95 -3.39 12.96
C LEU A 38 -7.06 -2.35 13.67
N TRP A 39 -7.42 -1.94 14.91
CA TRP A 39 -6.69 -0.89 15.64
C TRP A 39 -5.19 -1.11 15.71
N SER A 40 -4.77 -2.36 15.88
CA SER A 40 -3.35 -2.73 15.99
C SER A 40 -2.59 -2.50 14.69
N LEU A 41 -3.21 -2.83 13.55
CA LEU A 41 -2.68 -2.57 12.23
C LEU A 41 -2.60 -1.07 11.96
N LEU A 42 -3.70 -0.35 12.20
CA LEU A 42 -3.80 1.09 11.95
C LEU A 42 -2.82 1.88 12.83
N LEU A 43 -2.69 1.51 14.12
CA LEU A 43 -1.73 2.13 15.03
C LEU A 43 -0.29 1.82 14.60
N GLY A 44 0.02 0.56 14.29
CA GLY A 44 1.35 0.17 13.80
C GLY A 44 1.74 0.93 12.52
N MET A 45 0.81 1.04 11.56
CA MET A 45 1.04 1.82 10.34
C MET A 45 1.18 3.32 10.62
N GLY A 46 0.36 3.89 11.50
CA GLY A 46 0.49 5.29 11.92
C GLY A 46 1.87 5.60 12.50
N MET A 47 2.36 4.72 13.37
CA MET A 47 3.71 4.84 13.95
C MET A 47 4.81 4.69 12.87
N LEU A 48 4.67 3.75 11.94
CA LEU A 48 5.61 3.61 10.82
C LEU A 48 5.62 4.85 9.93
N MET A 49 4.44 5.44 9.65
CA MET A 49 4.34 6.67 8.86
C MET A 49 4.92 7.88 9.59
N LEU A 50 4.74 7.95 10.91
CA LEU A 50 5.38 8.96 11.75
C LEU A 50 6.92 8.87 11.66
N ALA A 51 7.46 7.67 11.79
CA ALA A 51 8.89 7.41 11.65
C ALA A 51 9.40 7.71 10.22
N ASN A 52 8.65 7.32 9.18
CA ASN A 52 9.01 7.56 7.79
C ASN A 52 9.01 9.05 7.43
N GLY A 53 8.02 9.80 7.94
CA GLY A 53 7.95 11.25 7.78
C GLY A 53 9.17 11.94 8.39
N LEU A 54 9.52 11.60 9.63
CA LEU A 54 10.73 12.12 10.30
C LEU A 54 12.02 11.72 9.55
N GLN A 55 12.16 10.43 9.19
CA GLN A 55 13.36 9.90 8.56
C GLN A 55 13.70 10.59 7.24
N GLY A 56 12.69 10.84 6.38
CA GLY A 56 12.89 11.45 5.07
C GLY A 56 13.56 12.83 5.18
N SER A 57 13.02 13.70 6.00
CA SER A 57 13.54 15.06 6.20
C SER A 57 14.83 15.08 7.02
N LEU A 58 14.93 14.22 8.05
CA LEU A 58 16.15 14.09 8.87
C LEU A 58 17.36 13.74 8.02
N LEU A 59 17.25 12.74 7.15
CA LEU A 59 18.38 12.31 6.31
C LEU A 59 18.77 13.37 5.28
N GLY A 60 17.80 14.12 4.74
CA GLY A 60 18.06 15.22 3.82
C GLY A 60 18.84 16.36 4.49
N ILE A 61 18.40 16.82 5.67
CA ILE A 61 19.07 17.86 6.45
C ILE A 61 20.46 17.38 6.90
N ARG A 62 20.54 16.14 7.40
CA ARG A 62 21.83 15.59 7.84
C ARG A 62 22.83 15.46 6.71
N ALA A 63 22.43 14.99 5.52
CA ALA A 63 23.28 14.93 4.33
C ALA A 63 23.83 16.32 3.95
N SER A 64 22.98 17.35 4.04
CA SER A 64 23.37 18.74 3.83
C SER A 64 24.41 19.20 4.86
N SER A 65 24.20 18.91 6.15
CA SER A 65 25.12 19.28 7.24
C SER A 65 26.47 18.56 7.17
N GLU A 66 26.49 17.32 6.67
CA GLU A 66 27.72 16.53 6.46
C GLU A 66 28.47 16.94 5.18
N GLY A 67 27.98 17.93 4.45
CA GLY A 67 28.63 18.46 3.25
C GLY A 67 28.47 17.59 2.01
N PHE A 68 27.50 16.68 1.97
CA PHE A 68 27.20 15.92 0.75
C PHE A 68 26.70 16.88 -0.32
N SER A 69 27.15 16.66 -1.58
CA SER A 69 26.66 17.44 -2.72
C SER A 69 25.16 17.20 -2.91
N ASN A 70 24.46 18.15 -3.53
CA ASN A 70 23.03 18.00 -3.82
C ASN A 70 22.78 16.80 -4.74
N THR A 71 23.68 16.54 -5.69
CA THR A 71 23.63 15.37 -6.57
C THR A 71 23.75 14.06 -5.78
N MET A 72 24.72 13.96 -4.85
CA MET A 72 24.89 12.77 -4.03
C MET A 72 23.67 12.55 -3.12
N THR A 73 23.15 13.61 -2.52
CA THR A 73 21.92 13.56 -1.73
C THR A 73 20.74 13.06 -2.57
N GLY A 74 20.62 13.54 -3.82
CA GLY A 74 19.63 13.07 -4.78
C GLY A 74 19.74 11.58 -5.07
N ILE A 75 20.97 11.06 -5.25
CA ILE A 75 21.23 9.61 -5.45
C ILE A 75 20.79 8.82 -4.21
N ILE A 76 21.18 9.25 -3.01
CA ILE A 76 20.81 8.62 -1.74
C ILE A 76 19.28 8.54 -1.61
N MET A 77 18.57 9.64 -1.88
CA MET A 77 17.12 9.68 -1.78
C MET A 77 16.43 8.84 -2.85
N SER A 78 16.98 8.80 -4.06
CA SER A 78 16.47 7.94 -5.15
C SER A 78 16.61 6.46 -4.86
N ALA A 79 17.63 6.05 -4.11
CA ALA A 79 17.83 4.66 -3.73
C ALA A 79 16.65 4.10 -2.92
N TYR A 80 15.97 4.92 -2.09
CA TYR A 80 14.75 4.54 -1.39
C TYR A 80 13.64 4.16 -2.39
N PHE A 81 13.39 4.97 -3.40
CA PHE A 81 12.34 4.69 -4.40
C PHE A 81 12.70 3.48 -5.29
N ALA A 82 13.98 3.27 -5.57
CA ALA A 82 14.44 2.07 -6.27
C ALA A 82 14.21 0.80 -5.44
N GLY A 83 14.53 0.84 -4.16
CA GLY A 83 14.22 -0.24 -3.21
C GLY A 83 12.71 -0.46 -3.09
N PHE A 84 11.93 0.61 -2.98
CA PHE A 84 10.47 0.55 -2.91
C PHE A 84 9.85 -0.10 -4.16
N LEU A 85 10.30 0.27 -5.34
CA LEU A 85 9.84 -0.32 -6.61
C LEU A 85 10.15 -1.83 -6.66
N LEU A 86 11.34 -2.25 -6.26
CA LEU A 86 11.69 -3.67 -6.20
C LEU A 86 10.89 -4.40 -5.12
N GLY A 87 10.73 -3.81 -3.95
CA GLY A 87 9.97 -4.35 -2.83
C GLY A 87 8.50 -4.57 -3.18
N SER A 88 7.87 -3.61 -3.85
CA SER A 88 6.47 -3.70 -4.26
C SER A 88 6.19 -4.88 -5.20
N THR A 89 7.18 -5.31 -5.99
CA THR A 89 7.07 -6.46 -6.90
C THR A 89 7.38 -7.80 -6.23
N LEU A 90 8.31 -7.82 -5.27
CA LEU A 90 8.80 -9.06 -4.65
C LEU A 90 8.09 -9.41 -3.34
N ALA A 91 7.70 -8.41 -2.54
CA ALA A 91 7.09 -8.62 -1.22
C ALA A 91 5.82 -9.49 -1.28
N PRO A 92 4.89 -9.34 -2.24
CA PRO A 92 3.70 -10.17 -2.31
C PRO A 92 3.98 -11.67 -2.41
N ARG A 93 5.04 -12.05 -3.14
CA ARG A 93 5.44 -13.46 -3.27
C ARG A 93 5.97 -14.04 -1.96
N LYS A 94 6.73 -13.26 -1.19
CA LYS A 94 7.28 -13.66 0.11
C LYS A 94 6.21 -13.69 1.19
N LEU A 95 5.29 -12.73 1.17
CA LEU A 95 4.19 -12.62 2.11
C LEU A 95 3.34 -13.90 2.17
N ARG A 96 3.03 -14.50 1.01
CA ARG A 96 2.28 -15.76 0.92
C ARG A 96 2.96 -16.96 1.60
N ARG A 97 4.29 -16.97 1.66
CA ARG A 97 5.05 -18.08 2.27
C ARG A 97 5.31 -17.89 3.77
N VAL A 98 5.53 -16.65 4.19
CA VAL A 98 5.98 -16.31 5.55
C VAL A 98 4.81 -15.91 6.45
N GLY A 99 3.76 -15.33 5.87
CA GLY A 99 2.60 -14.78 6.59
C GLY A 99 2.78 -13.30 6.96
N HIS A 100 1.64 -12.63 7.27
CA HIS A 100 1.58 -11.17 7.43
C HIS A 100 2.36 -10.67 8.65
N VAL A 101 2.11 -11.24 9.84
CA VAL A 101 2.72 -10.78 11.10
C VAL A 101 4.23 -10.94 11.08
N ARG A 102 4.73 -12.10 10.65
CA ARG A 102 6.18 -12.37 10.59
C ARG A 102 6.87 -11.47 9.57
N THR A 103 6.26 -11.27 8.40
CA THR A 103 6.79 -10.37 7.36
C THR A 103 6.84 -8.93 7.86
N PHE A 104 5.76 -8.45 8.50
CA PHE A 104 5.71 -7.11 9.09
C PHE A 104 6.82 -6.94 10.14
N ALA A 105 6.94 -7.87 11.07
CA ALA A 105 7.95 -7.82 12.13
C ALA A 105 9.38 -7.78 11.56
N ALA A 106 9.69 -8.65 10.62
CA ALA A 106 11.00 -8.69 9.99
C ALA A 106 11.35 -7.38 9.26
N LEU A 107 10.41 -6.86 8.44
CA LEU A 107 10.65 -5.65 7.66
C LEU A 107 10.75 -4.40 8.52
N ALA A 108 9.90 -4.24 9.55
CA ALA A 108 9.99 -3.12 10.47
C ALA A 108 11.26 -3.18 11.32
N SER A 109 11.71 -4.37 11.75
CA SER A 109 13.01 -4.53 12.42
C SER A 109 14.18 -4.14 11.51
N ILE A 110 14.13 -4.52 10.22
CA ILE A 110 15.16 -4.12 9.24
C ILE A 110 15.20 -2.59 9.11
N THR A 111 14.05 -1.91 9.01
CA THR A 111 14.03 -0.44 8.90
C THR A 111 14.59 0.25 10.14
N SER A 112 14.28 -0.30 11.32
CA SER A 112 14.82 0.18 12.61
C SER A 112 16.35 0.06 12.68
N VAL A 113 16.92 -1.05 12.19
CA VAL A 113 18.37 -1.24 12.13
C VAL A 113 19.01 -0.31 11.08
N CYS A 114 18.40 -0.20 9.90
CA CYS A 114 18.92 0.65 8.82
C CYS A 114 19.11 2.11 9.26
N ILE A 115 18.17 2.69 10.01
CA ILE A 115 18.31 4.08 10.44
C ILE A 115 19.46 4.26 11.46
N LEU A 116 19.72 3.29 12.32
CA LEU A 116 20.86 3.33 13.22
C LEU A 116 22.19 3.22 12.47
N ILE A 117 22.25 2.39 11.41
CA ILE A 117 23.44 2.29 10.55
C ILE A 117 23.73 3.64 9.84
N HIS A 118 22.71 4.40 9.42
CA HIS A 118 22.92 5.75 8.89
C HIS A 118 23.60 6.67 9.92
N ALA A 119 23.26 6.53 11.20
CA ALA A 119 23.85 7.34 12.26
C ALA A 119 25.31 6.94 12.57
N LEU A 120 25.62 5.62 12.46
CA LEU A 120 26.94 5.08 12.78
C LEU A 120 27.96 5.32 11.66
N TYR A 121 27.52 5.20 10.41
CA TYR A 121 28.40 5.28 9.24
C TYR A 121 27.93 6.39 8.31
N VAL A 122 28.48 7.59 8.48
CA VAL A 122 28.16 8.76 7.68
C VAL A 122 28.98 8.73 6.38
N VAL A 123 28.67 7.75 5.52
CA VAL A 123 29.34 7.49 4.24
C VAL A 123 28.26 7.35 3.15
N PRO A 124 28.38 8.06 1.99
CA PRO A 124 27.33 8.04 0.96
C PRO A 124 26.94 6.65 0.48
N GLU A 125 27.91 5.75 0.28
CA GLU A 125 27.70 4.39 -0.22
C GLU A 125 26.86 3.56 0.76
N VAL A 126 27.14 3.70 2.07
CA VAL A 126 26.36 3.03 3.12
C VAL A 126 24.94 3.61 3.15
N TRP A 127 24.80 4.92 3.01
CA TRP A 127 23.49 5.57 2.99
C TRP A 127 22.66 5.14 1.79
N ILE A 128 23.26 5.01 0.59
CA ILE A 128 22.59 4.48 -0.61
C ILE A 128 22.06 3.06 -0.34
N ALA A 129 22.91 2.18 0.21
CA ALA A 129 22.53 0.80 0.51
C ALA A 129 21.41 0.73 1.55
N MET A 130 21.53 1.48 2.66
CA MET A 130 20.51 1.50 3.72
C MET A 130 19.19 2.10 3.25
N ARG A 131 19.23 3.15 2.41
CA ARG A 131 18.03 3.76 1.79
C ARG A 131 17.33 2.77 0.87
N PHE A 132 18.08 2.03 0.05
CA PHE A 132 17.53 0.98 -0.81
C PHE A 132 16.84 -0.11 0.01
N ILE A 133 17.50 -0.63 1.04
CA ILE A 133 16.94 -1.66 1.94
C ILE A 133 15.70 -1.12 2.67
N THR A 134 15.74 0.11 3.16
CA THR A 134 14.61 0.76 3.83
C THR A 134 13.42 0.91 2.87
N GLY A 135 13.65 1.35 1.63
CA GLY A 135 12.60 1.46 0.62
C GLY A 135 11.96 0.10 0.30
N PHE A 136 12.78 -0.92 0.11
CA PHE A 136 12.32 -2.30 -0.07
C PHE A 136 11.45 -2.79 1.09
N ALA A 137 11.88 -2.53 2.32
CA ALA A 137 11.16 -2.93 3.52
C ALA A 137 9.83 -2.18 3.66
N PHE A 138 9.79 -0.85 3.41
CA PHE A 138 8.56 -0.07 3.44
C PHE A 138 7.55 -0.54 2.40
N ALA A 139 7.97 -0.85 1.18
CA ALA A 139 7.07 -1.42 0.17
C ALA A 139 6.40 -2.71 0.67
N GLY A 140 7.18 -3.58 1.32
CA GLY A 140 6.64 -4.80 1.92
C GLY A 140 5.68 -4.52 3.08
N LEU A 141 5.97 -3.53 3.93
CA LEU A 141 5.09 -3.10 5.03
C LEU A 141 3.75 -2.58 4.52
N TYR A 142 3.75 -1.76 3.45
CA TYR A 142 2.52 -1.32 2.80
C TYR A 142 1.72 -2.50 2.24
N VAL A 143 2.38 -3.43 1.52
CA VAL A 143 1.72 -4.63 0.98
C VAL A 143 1.07 -5.45 2.09
N VAL A 144 1.75 -5.64 3.23
CA VAL A 144 1.18 -6.36 4.38
C VAL A 144 -0.04 -5.64 4.94
N ALA A 145 0.08 -4.32 5.18
CA ALA A 145 -0.99 -3.54 5.79
C ALA A 145 -2.23 -3.49 4.90
N GLU A 146 -2.05 -3.21 3.62
CA GLU A 146 -3.13 -3.10 2.65
C GLU A 146 -3.80 -4.46 2.38
N SER A 147 -3.01 -5.54 2.24
CA SER A 147 -3.56 -6.89 2.12
C SER A 147 -4.42 -7.29 3.34
N TRP A 148 -3.96 -6.93 4.54
CA TRP A 148 -4.72 -7.22 5.76
C TRP A 148 -5.99 -6.38 5.87
N LEU A 149 -5.89 -5.08 5.58
CA LEU A 149 -7.03 -4.18 5.59
C LEU A 149 -8.15 -4.69 4.65
N ASN A 150 -7.75 -5.09 3.43
CA ASN A 150 -8.70 -5.60 2.44
C ASN A 150 -9.39 -6.89 2.86
N SER A 151 -8.67 -7.83 3.49
CA SER A 151 -9.23 -9.12 3.89
C SER A 151 -10.28 -9.02 5.00
N GLN A 152 -10.28 -7.92 5.76
CA GLN A 152 -11.24 -7.67 6.84
C GLN A 152 -12.37 -6.73 6.41
N ALA A 153 -12.26 -6.12 5.24
CA ALA A 153 -13.24 -5.20 4.72
C ALA A 153 -14.34 -5.94 3.94
N THR A 154 -15.60 -5.74 4.31
CA THR A 154 -16.71 -6.04 3.40
C THR A 154 -16.73 -5.01 2.28
N ASN A 155 -17.37 -5.33 1.14
CA ASN A 155 -17.40 -4.42 0.00
C ASN A 155 -17.95 -3.04 0.38
N GLN A 156 -19.01 -2.99 1.21
CA GLN A 156 -19.63 -1.75 1.67
C GLN A 156 -18.73 -0.90 2.59
N MET A 157 -17.83 -1.53 3.37
CA MET A 157 -16.96 -0.81 4.32
C MET A 157 -15.57 -0.52 3.77
N ARG A 158 -15.19 -1.11 2.64
CA ARG A 158 -13.83 -1.06 2.07
C ARG A 158 -13.36 0.37 1.82
N GLY A 159 -14.20 1.20 1.19
CA GLY A 159 -13.89 2.61 0.91
C GLY A 159 -13.69 3.45 2.19
N ARG A 160 -14.53 3.23 3.22
CA ARG A 160 -14.41 3.95 4.50
C ARG A 160 -13.15 3.54 5.29
N LEU A 161 -12.82 2.24 5.31
CA LEU A 161 -11.59 1.74 5.96
C LEU A 161 -10.34 2.28 5.25
N LEU A 162 -10.36 2.34 3.92
CA LEU A 162 -9.28 2.94 3.16
C LEU A 162 -9.14 4.44 3.46
N ALA A 163 -10.24 5.18 3.59
CA ALA A 163 -10.20 6.59 3.97
C ALA A 163 -9.59 6.79 5.37
N ILE A 164 -9.94 5.97 6.36
CA ILE A 164 -9.34 6.00 7.70
C ILE A 164 -7.83 5.72 7.62
N TYR A 165 -7.43 4.69 6.87
CA TYR A 165 -6.03 4.35 6.64
C TYR A 165 -5.25 5.51 6.01
N MET A 166 -5.85 6.22 5.03
CA MET A 166 -5.26 7.40 4.40
C MET A 166 -5.06 8.55 5.36
N VAL A 167 -6.09 8.87 6.17
CA VAL A 167 -5.99 9.92 7.19
C VAL A 167 -4.86 9.61 8.17
N ILE A 168 -4.77 8.36 8.65
CA ILE A 168 -3.69 7.92 9.55
C ILE A 168 -2.33 8.06 8.88
N THR A 169 -2.22 7.70 7.60
CA THR A 169 -0.98 7.82 6.83
C THR A 169 -0.53 9.29 6.71
N TYR A 170 -1.43 10.20 6.32
CA TYR A 170 -1.11 11.62 6.21
C TYR A 170 -0.81 12.27 7.57
N LEU A 171 -1.59 11.95 8.61
CA LEU A 171 -1.34 12.43 9.97
C LEU A 171 0.00 11.91 10.51
N GLY A 172 0.31 10.63 10.26
CA GLY A 172 1.58 10.03 10.63
C GLY A 172 2.75 10.76 9.93
N MET A 173 2.71 10.86 8.61
CA MET A 173 3.77 11.52 7.85
C MET A 173 3.92 13.01 8.22
N GLY A 174 2.82 13.75 8.36
CA GLY A 174 2.83 15.15 8.77
C GLY A 174 3.31 15.33 10.20
N GLY A 175 2.84 14.50 11.14
CA GLY A 175 3.31 14.48 12.52
C GLY A 175 4.81 14.15 12.63
N GLY A 176 5.32 13.27 11.76
CA GLY A 176 6.74 12.95 11.66
C GLY A 176 7.60 14.18 11.32
N GLN A 177 7.11 15.11 10.49
CA GLN A 177 7.80 16.36 10.22
C GLN A 177 7.97 17.21 11.48
N LEU A 178 6.95 17.24 12.34
CA LEU A 178 7.00 18.01 13.60
C LEU A 178 8.03 17.45 14.59
N LEU A 179 8.29 16.14 14.55
CA LEU A 179 9.29 15.49 15.41
C LEU A 179 10.74 15.94 15.11
N LEU A 180 11.00 16.55 13.95
CA LEU A 180 12.30 17.19 13.69
C LEU A 180 12.69 18.24 14.74
N ASN A 181 11.70 18.85 15.40
CA ASN A 181 11.90 19.91 16.39
C ASN A 181 12.24 19.37 17.79
N VAL A 182 12.16 18.06 18.01
CA VAL A 182 12.40 17.46 19.34
C VAL A 182 13.88 17.47 19.71
N ALA A 183 14.79 17.42 18.70
CA ALA A 183 16.22 17.43 18.94
C ALA A 183 16.99 17.99 17.73
N ASN A 184 18.28 18.28 17.94
CA ASN A 184 19.15 18.74 16.86
C ASN A 184 19.40 17.59 15.86
N PRO A 185 19.12 17.76 14.54
CA PRO A 185 19.35 16.74 13.51
C PRO A 185 20.80 16.28 13.37
N ASN A 186 21.76 17.08 13.86
CA ASN A 186 23.18 16.76 13.83
C ASN A 186 23.62 15.82 14.95
N THR A 187 22.69 15.42 15.84
CA THR A 187 22.93 14.45 16.90
C THR A 187 22.31 13.09 16.58
N TYR A 188 22.64 12.07 17.36
CA TYR A 188 22.07 10.71 17.21
C TYR A 188 20.61 10.60 17.67
N LEU A 189 20.10 11.60 18.41
CA LEU A 189 18.85 11.49 19.14
C LEU A 189 17.64 11.23 18.21
N LEU A 190 17.55 11.96 17.09
CA LEU A 190 16.48 11.77 16.12
C LEU A 190 16.57 10.42 15.40
N PHE A 191 17.77 9.90 15.14
CA PHE A 191 17.97 8.57 14.57
C PHE A 191 17.50 7.48 15.53
N ILE A 192 17.83 7.62 16.82
CA ILE A 192 17.34 6.73 17.88
C ILE A 192 15.82 6.81 17.99
N LEU A 193 15.25 8.03 17.96
CA LEU A 193 13.80 8.23 18.01
C LEU A 193 13.07 7.52 16.87
N VAL A 194 13.57 7.66 15.63
CA VAL A 194 13.01 6.93 14.47
C VAL A 194 13.06 5.41 14.70
N SER A 195 14.21 4.89 15.15
CA SER A 195 14.39 3.46 15.42
C SER A 195 13.44 2.96 16.51
N VAL A 196 13.28 3.72 17.60
CA VAL A 196 12.35 3.41 18.69
C VAL A 196 10.91 3.38 18.19
N ILE A 197 10.48 4.39 17.43
CA ILE A 197 9.11 4.44 16.89
C ILE A 197 8.86 3.25 15.95
N MET A 198 9.81 2.92 15.06
CA MET A 198 9.71 1.77 14.17
C MET A 198 9.63 0.44 14.94
N SER A 199 10.40 0.30 16.02
CA SER A 199 10.37 -0.88 16.87
C SER A 199 9.06 -0.99 17.67
N LEU A 200 8.56 0.14 18.19
CA LEU A 200 7.27 0.19 18.91
C LEU A 200 6.08 -0.09 17.99
N ALA A 201 6.17 0.24 16.70
CA ALA A 201 5.13 -0.07 15.71
C ALA A 201 4.86 -1.58 15.57
N LEU A 202 5.82 -2.43 15.95
CA LEU A 202 5.68 -3.90 15.96
C LEU A 202 4.74 -4.38 17.08
N VAL A 203 4.75 -3.71 18.21
CA VAL A 203 4.10 -4.20 19.44
C VAL A 203 2.59 -4.42 19.25
N PRO A 204 1.81 -3.43 18.75
CA PRO A 204 0.38 -3.63 18.53
C PRO A 204 0.10 -4.79 17.57
N MET A 205 0.93 -4.94 16.55
CA MET A 205 0.76 -5.96 15.52
C MET A 205 1.03 -7.37 16.05
N LEU A 206 2.08 -7.52 16.88
CA LEU A 206 2.44 -8.80 17.50
C LEU A 206 1.44 -9.24 18.58
N LEU A 207 0.78 -8.29 19.24
CA LEU A 207 -0.25 -8.55 20.24
C LEU A 207 -1.64 -8.82 19.63
N SER A 208 -1.81 -8.61 18.33
CA SER A 208 -3.08 -8.82 17.64
C SER A 208 -3.34 -10.31 17.39
N ALA A 209 -4.52 -10.78 17.79
CA ALA A 209 -5.01 -12.14 17.53
C ALA A 209 -5.77 -12.26 16.19
N SER A 210 -5.72 -11.24 15.32
CA SER A 210 -6.51 -11.22 14.07
C SER A 210 -6.07 -12.32 13.10
N PRO A 211 -7.02 -13.01 12.45
CA PRO A 211 -6.71 -14.06 11.48
C PRO A 211 -5.98 -13.49 10.28
N GLN A 212 -5.02 -14.28 9.76
CA GLN A 212 -4.21 -13.87 8.61
C GLN A 212 -5.00 -14.04 7.31
N PRO A 213 -4.91 -13.08 6.37
CA PRO A 213 -5.61 -13.16 5.09
C PRO A 213 -4.98 -14.21 4.15
N GLU A 214 -5.83 -14.91 3.41
CA GLU A 214 -5.45 -15.68 2.24
C GLU A 214 -5.54 -14.76 1.01
N GLY A 215 -4.39 -14.39 0.44
CA GLY A 215 -4.36 -13.38 -0.61
C GLY A 215 -4.32 -13.93 -2.03
N ALA A 216 -5.33 -13.61 -2.85
CA ALA A 216 -5.23 -13.66 -4.30
C ALA A 216 -4.64 -12.32 -4.81
N GLN A 217 -3.80 -12.38 -5.84
CA GLN A 217 -3.30 -11.19 -6.53
C GLN A 217 -3.79 -11.18 -7.97
N PRO A 218 -4.33 -10.05 -8.44
CA PRO A 218 -4.66 -9.89 -9.85
C PRO A 218 -3.38 -9.90 -10.69
N GLU A 219 -3.44 -10.48 -11.88
CA GLU A 219 -2.35 -10.41 -12.86
C GLU A 219 -2.17 -8.98 -13.35
N ALA A 220 -0.94 -8.45 -13.28
CA ALA A 220 -0.63 -7.10 -13.72
C ALA A 220 -0.70 -6.98 -15.25
N MET A 221 -1.34 -5.92 -15.76
CA MET A 221 -1.36 -5.61 -17.19
C MET A 221 0.03 -5.19 -17.67
N GLY A 222 0.47 -5.67 -18.84
CA GLY A 222 1.74 -5.26 -19.42
C GLY A 222 1.80 -3.76 -19.77
N ILE A 223 2.93 -3.10 -19.47
CA ILE A 223 3.14 -1.64 -19.66
C ILE A 223 2.80 -1.17 -21.07
N VAL A 224 3.23 -1.92 -22.12
CA VAL A 224 2.98 -1.56 -23.51
C VAL A 224 1.48 -1.57 -23.85
N ARG A 225 0.72 -2.52 -23.26
CA ARG A 225 -0.72 -2.58 -23.44
C ARG A 225 -1.40 -1.39 -22.77
N LEU A 226 -0.99 -1.07 -21.55
CA LEU A 226 -1.53 0.05 -20.79
C LEU A 226 -1.23 1.40 -21.47
N LEU A 227 -0.02 1.60 -21.99
CA LEU A 227 0.35 2.79 -22.78
C LEU A 227 -0.52 2.99 -24.03
N ARG A 228 -0.97 1.91 -24.67
CA ARG A 228 -1.87 2.00 -25.82
C ARG A 228 -3.31 2.30 -25.43
N LEU A 229 -3.78 1.76 -24.31
CA LEU A 229 -5.15 1.93 -23.84
C LEU A 229 -5.36 3.27 -23.13
N ALA A 230 -4.45 3.64 -22.23
CA ALA A 230 -4.54 4.82 -21.37
C ALA A 230 -3.22 5.61 -21.33
N PRO A 231 -2.77 6.20 -22.46
CA PRO A 231 -1.47 6.85 -22.55
C PRO A 231 -1.32 8.04 -21.59
N LEU A 232 -2.38 8.86 -21.44
CA LEU A 232 -2.35 10.00 -20.53
C LEU A 232 -2.18 9.56 -19.07
N GLY A 233 -2.94 8.57 -18.61
CA GLY A 233 -2.84 8.06 -17.24
C GLY A 233 -1.47 7.42 -16.96
N THR A 234 -0.96 6.64 -17.92
CA THR A 234 0.31 5.91 -17.74
C THR A 234 1.52 6.85 -17.73
N LEU A 235 1.66 7.73 -18.72
CA LEU A 235 2.76 8.70 -18.80
C LEU A 235 2.63 9.79 -17.73
N GLY A 236 1.39 10.22 -17.44
CA GLY A 236 1.11 11.16 -16.36
C GLY A 236 1.42 10.56 -14.99
N GLY A 237 1.08 9.30 -14.75
CA GLY A 237 1.46 8.57 -13.54
C GLY A 237 2.98 8.54 -13.34
N PHE A 238 3.74 8.29 -14.40
CA PHE A 238 5.21 8.36 -14.38
C PHE A 238 5.71 9.79 -14.07
N ALA A 239 5.16 10.81 -14.73
CA ALA A 239 5.57 12.20 -14.52
C ALA A 239 5.23 12.69 -13.10
N THR A 240 4.06 12.33 -12.56
CA THR A 240 3.72 12.62 -11.15
C THR A 240 4.62 11.87 -10.18
N GLY A 241 5.10 10.69 -10.55
CA GLY A 241 6.13 9.98 -9.80
C GLY A 241 7.39 10.83 -9.66
N ILE A 242 7.89 11.42 -10.75
CA ILE A 242 9.05 12.30 -10.72
C ILE A 242 8.79 13.50 -9.78
N ALA A 243 7.62 14.14 -9.87
CA ALA A 243 7.27 15.27 -9.00
C ALA A 243 7.21 14.86 -7.52
N ASN A 244 6.56 13.75 -7.19
CA ASN A 244 6.44 13.26 -5.82
C ASN A 244 7.79 12.83 -5.24
N GLY A 245 8.63 12.13 -6.04
CA GLY A 245 9.99 11.80 -5.66
C GLY A 245 10.83 13.04 -5.38
N THR A 246 10.69 14.08 -6.21
CA THR A 246 11.32 15.38 -5.98
C THR A 246 10.92 15.97 -4.63
N VAL A 247 9.62 16.04 -4.34
CA VAL A 247 9.09 16.64 -3.10
C VAL A 247 9.57 15.86 -1.87
N PHE A 248 9.34 14.55 -1.83
CA PHE A 248 9.67 13.75 -0.65
C PHE A 248 11.17 13.46 -0.50
N GLY A 249 11.92 13.45 -1.60
CA GLY A 249 13.36 13.24 -1.57
C GLY A 249 14.16 14.49 -1.29
N MET A 250 13.79 15.62 -1.91
CA MET A 250 14.63 16.83 -1.92
C MET A 250 13.94 18.06 -1.31
N GLY A 251 12.67 17.99 -0.89
CA GLY A 251 11.96 19.14 -0.35
C GLY A 251 12.57 19.70 0.95
N ALA A 252 12.96 18.82 1.89
CA ALA A 252 13.64 19.24 3.11
C ALA A 252 15.06 19.78 2.82
N VAL A 253 15.77 19.17 1.85
CA VAL A 253 17.09 19.65 1.40
C VAL A 253 16.97 21.04 0.76
N TYR A 254 15.93 21.26 -0.05
CA TYR A 254 15.63 22.58 -0.62
C TYR A 254 15.45 23.63 0.47
N ALA A 255 14.60 23.36 1.45
CA ALA A 255 14.31 24.30 2.51
C ALA A 255 15.55 24.60 3.36
N ASP A 256 16.35 23.58 3.70
CA ASP A 256 17.63 23.74 4.42
C ASP A 256 18.65 24.55 3.60
N ARG A 257 18.83 24.23 2.30
CA ARG A 257 19.73 24.96 1.41
C ARG A 257 19.26 26.39 1.07
N ALA A 258 17.96 26.67 1.22
CA ALA A 258 17.39 28.00 1.14
C ALA A 258 17.64 28.82 2.41
N GLY A 259 18.27 28.24 3.44
CA GLY A 259 18.65 28.90 4.69
C GLY A 259 17.57 28.89 5.77
N LEU A 260 16.55 28.05 5.66
CA LEU A 260 15.53 27.94 6.68
C LEU A 260 16.07 27.18 7.91
N PRO A 261 15.79 27.65 9.13
CA PRO A 261 16.07 26.87 10.34
C PRO A 261 15.21 25.59 10.35
N VAL A 262 15.69 24.57 11.05
CA VAL A 262 15.06 23.23 11.10
C VAL A 262 13.56 23.29 11.41
N GLN A 263 13.16 24.20 12.30
CA GLN A 263 11.74 24.39 12.64
C GLN A 263 10.91 24.80 11.42
N GLU A 264 11.42 25.72 10.60
CA GLU A 264 10.71 26.18 9.41
C GLU A 264 10.73 25.14 8.30
N VAL A 265 11.80 24.33 8.17
CA VAL A 265 11.84 23.15 7.30
C VAL A 265 10.73 22.17 7.68
N SER A 266 10.56 21.91 8.96
CA SER A 266 9.49 21.05 9.49
C SER A 266 8.09 21.56 9.10
N TRP A 267 7.82 22.84 9.28
CA TRP A 267 6.56 23.47 8.89
C TRP A 267 6.35 23.47 7.37
N PHE A 268 7.37 23.73 6.58
CA PHE A 268 7.33 23.69 5.13
C PHE A 268 6.92 22.29 4.63
N MET A 269 7.59 21.25 5.11
CA MET A 269 7.29 19.86 4.74
C MET A 269 5.92 19.39 5.26
N GLY A 270 5.57 19.79 6.49
CA GLY A 270 4.25 19.54 7.06
C GLY A 270 3.14 20.20 6.25
N ALA A 271 3.36 21.43 5.81
CA ALA A 271 2.43 22.18 4.97
C ALA A 271 2.23 21.53 3.59
N PHE A 272 3.27 20.94 2.99
CA PHE A 272 3.13 20.14 1.77
C PHE A 272 2.12 19.00 1.94
N ILE A 273 2.24 18.24 3.02
CA ILE A 273 1.37 17.10 3.31
C ILE A 273 -0.06 17.58 3.62
N LEU A 274 -0.18 18.64 4.43
CA LEU A 274 -1.48 19.23 4.78
C LEU A 274 -2.19 19.79 3.53
N GLY A 275 -1.46 20.47 2.65
CA GLY A 275 -2.00 20.99 1.39
C GLY A 275 -2.58 19.88 0.51
N ALA A 276 -1.87 18.75 0.42
CA ALA A 276 -2.37 17.56 -0.28
C ALA A 276 -3.67 17.03 0.35
N ALA A 277 -3.68 16.85 1.67
CA ALA A 277 -4.86 16.35 2.38
C ALA A 277 -6.09 17.27 2.20
N LEU A 278 -5.88 18.60 2.27
CA LEU A 278 -6.95 19.58 2.14
C LEU A 278 -7.49 19.71 0.70
N LEU A 279 -6.61 19.68 -0.32
CA LEU A 279 -7.03 19.88 -1.71
C LEU A 279 -7.48 18.59 -2.41
N GLN A 280 -7.20 17.42 -1.85
CA GLN A 280 -7.52 16.14 -2.47
C GLN A 280 -9.02 15.99 -2.74
N TRP A 281 -9.87 16.26 -1.75
CA TRP A 281 -11.31 16.15 -1.90
C TRP A 281 -11.92 17.24 -2.81
N PRO A 282 -11.62 18.56 -2.69
CA PRO A 282 -12.11 19.56 -3.62
C PRO A 282 -11.72 19.32 -5.08
N LEU A 283 -10.46 18.91 -5.31
CA LEU A 283 -9.99 18.62 -6.68
C LEU A 283 -10.61 17.34 -7.23
N GLY A 284 -10.88 16.36 -6.38
CA GLY A 284 -11.66 15.17 -6.74
C GLY A 284 -13.06 15.54 -7.23
N LYS A 285 -13.85 16.25 -6.40
CA LYS A 285 -15.19 16.74 -6.81
C LYS A 285 -15.15 17.59 -8.08
N LEU A 286 -14.10 18.39 -8.26
CA LEU A 286 -13.93 19.19 -9.46
C LEU A 286 -13.65 18.32 -10.69
N SER A 287 -12.90 17.23 -10.53
CA SER A 287 -12.61 16.26 -11.59
C SER A 287 -13.88 15.53 -12.07
N ASP A 288 -14.80 15.22 -11.13
CA ASP A 288 -16.09 14.60 -11.47
C ASP A 288 -17.00 15.56 -12.27
N LYS A 289 -16.91 16.87 -11.97
CA LYS A 289 -17.74 17.90 -12.67
C LYS A 289 -17.17 18.34 -14.01
N LEU A 290 -15.84 18.49 -14.13
CA LEU A 290 -15.21 19.10 -15.32
C LEU A 290 -14.60 18.07 -16.28
N SER A 291 -13.94 17.12 -15.85
CA SER A 291 -13.13 16.04 -16.43
C SER A 291 -11.71 16.04 -15.85
N ALA A 292 -11.16 14.86 -15.57
CA ALA A 292 -9.83 14.71 -15.01
C ALA A 292 -8.75 15.47 -15.80
N LYS A 293 -8.82 15.46 -17.14
CA LYS A 293 -7.86 16.16 -18.01
C LYS A 293 -7.83 17.68 -17.77
N LYS A 294 -8.98 18.32 -17.60
CA LYS A 294 -9.06 19.78 -17.37
C LYS A 294 -8.49 20.15 -15.99
N VAL A 295 -8.79 19.33 -14.98
CA VAL A 295 -8.30 19.53 -13.62
C VAL A 295 -6.79 19.31 -13.56
N ILE A 296 -6.26 18.26 -14.22
CA ILE A 296 -4.82 18.03 -14.37
C ILE A 296 -4.11 19.25 -14.97
N LEU A 297 -4.65 19.80 -16.05
CA LEU A 297 -4.09 21.01 -16.69
C LEU A 297 -4.11 22.19 -15.73
N GLY A 298 -5.23 22.44 -15.03
CA GLY A 298 -5.35 23.53 -14.05
C GLY A 298 -4.36 23.38 -12.89
N CYS A 299 -4.25 22.19 -12.31
CA CYS A 299 -3.29 21.88 -11.25
C CYS A 299 -1.84 22.06 -11.73
N SER A 300 -1.51 21.61 -12.95
CA SER A 300 -0.17 21.73 -13.49
C SER A 300 0.22 23.18 -13.77
N VAL A 301 -0.67 23.97 -14.36
CA VAL A 301 -0.46 25.41 -14.57
C VAL A 301 -0.32 26.14 -13.23
N GLY A 302 -1.15 25.82 -12.24
CA GLY A 302 -1.04 26.34 -10.88
C GLY A 302 0.29 25.98 -10.22
N ALA A 303 0.75 24.73 -10.35
CA ALA A 303 2.03 24.29 -9.84
C ALA A 303 3.21 25.00 -10.52
N ILE A 304 3.17 25.23 -11.85
CA ILE A 304 4.16 26.05 -12.58
C ILE A 304 4.18 27.47 -12.03
N ALA A 305 3.00 28.09 -11.90
CA ALA A 305 2.89 29.48 -11.41
C ALA A 305 3.44 29.61 -9.98
N LEU A 306 3.11 28.67 -9.08
CA LEU A 306 3.64 28.66 -7.72
C LEU A 306 5.14 28.35 -7.66
N SER A 307 5.65 27.46 -8.50
CA SER A 307 7.08 27.13 -8.53
C SER A 307 7.91 28.30 -9.04
N ILE A 308 7.50 28.94 -10.14
CA ILE A 308 8.21 30.12 -10.67
C ILE A 308 8.01 31.32 -9.75
N GLY A 309 6.77 31.59 -9.30
CA GLY A 309 6.45 32.68 -8.39
C GLY A 309 7.10 32.53 -7.02
N GLY A 310 7.41 31.29 -6.59
CA GLY A 310 8.11 30.99 -5.34
C GLY A 310 9.61 31.27 -5.36
N VAL A 311 10.23 31.38 -6.55
CA VAL A 311 11.68 31.61 -6.67
C VAL A 311 12.15 32.86 -5.91
N PRO A 312 11.51 34.04 -6.04
CA PRO A 312 11.92 35.26 -5.28
C PRO A 312 11.71 35.13 -3.77
N PHE A 313 10.86 34.21 -3.34
CA PHE A 313 10.52 33.99 -1.93
C PHE A 313 11.26 32.81 -1.30
N SER A 314 12.18 32.19 -2.05
CA SER A 314 13.01 31.10 -1.54
C SER A 314 13.87 31.60 -0.37
N GLY A 315 13.71 31.02 0.81
CA GLY A 315 14.32 31.51 2.06
C GLY A 315 13.59 32.71 2.68
N GLY A 316 12.34 32.98 2.27
CA GLY A 316 11.48 34.02 2.85
C GLY A 316 10.95 33.63 4.25
N SER A 317 9.92 34.37 4.73
CA SER A 317 9.35 34.10 6.05
C SER A 317 8.73 32.72 6.13
N MET A 318 8.67 32.16 7.36
CA MET A 318 8.02 30.89 7.66
C MET A 318 6.61 30.77 7.03
N LEU A 319 5.79 31.82 7.16
CA LEU A 319 4.44 31.82 6.60
C LEU A 319 4.45 31.71 5.07
N THR A 320 5.33 32.47 4.42
CA THR A 320 5.47 32.45 2.94
C THR A 320 5.88 31.06 2.46
N MET A 321 6.85 30.46 3.12
CA MET A 321 7.32 29.12 2.78
C MET A 321 6.28 28.04 3.07
N ALA A 322 5.55 28.15 4.19
CA ALA A 322 4.45 27.24 4.50
C ALA A 322 3.30 27.34 3.48
N LEU A 323 2.93 28.55 3.07
CA LEU A 323 1.89 28.76 2.04
C LEU A 323 2.35 28.22 0.67
N LEU A 324 3.62 28.43 0.31
CA LEU A 324 4.20 27.85 -0.90
C LEU A 324 4.17 26.32 -0.84
N GLY A 325 4.59 25.76 0.28
CA GLY A 325 4.55 24.30 0.53
C GLY A 325 3.15 23.74 0.43
N ALA A 326 2.16 24.36 1.11
CA ALA A 326 0.77 23.92 1.07
C ALA A 326 0.17 23.99 -0.34
N GLY A 327 0.41 25.09 -1.05
CA GLY A 327 -0.07 25.27 -2.42
C GLY A 327 0.54 24.26 -3.39
N LEU A 328 1.85 24.07 -3.36
CA LEU A 328 2.55 23.08 -4.18
C LEU A 328 2.12 21.66 -3.78
N GLY A 329 2.05 21.35 -2.49
CA GLY A 329 1.62 20.05 -2.00
C GLY A 329 0.22 19.66 -2.48
N GLY A 330 -0.72 20.59 -2.33
CA GLY A 330 -2.10 20.38 -2.77
C GLY A 330 -2.24 20.19 -4.28
N LEU A 331 -1.48 20.91 -5.09
CA LEU A 331 -1.56 20.80 -6.55
C LEU A 331 -0.76 19.63 -7.11
N ILE A 332 0.36 19.23 -6.49
CA ILE A 332 1.27 18.21 -7.00
C ILE A 332 0.88 16.81 -6.53
N LEU A 333 0.71 16.64 -5.21
CA LEU A 333 0.52 15.30 -4.63
C LEU A 333 -0.85 14.70 -4.98
N THR A 334 -1.85 15.53 -5.28
CA THR A 334 -3.20 15.08 -5.69
C THR A 334 -3.27 14.63 -7.15
N GLN A 335 -2.29 15.00 -8.00
CA GLN A 335 -2.36 14.70 -9.44
C GLN A 335 -2.29 13.21 -9.76
N TYR A 336 -1.65 12.39 -8.92
CA TYR A 336 -1.60 10.95 -9.14
C TYR A 336 -3.00 10.33 -9.22
N SER A 337 -3.89 10.68 -8.28
CA SER A 337 -5.29 10.23 -8.28
C SER A 337 -6.06 10.72 -9.51
N LEU A 338 -5.77 11.93 -9.99
CA LEU A 338 -6.39 12.45 -11.21
C LEU A 338 -5.95 11.69 -12.47
N PHE A 339 -4.68 11.28 -12.55
CA PHE A 339 -4.19 10.46 -13.66
C PHE A 339 -4.71 9.02 -13.59
N LEU A 340 -4.87 8.49 -12.38
CA LEU A 340 -5.53 7.21 -12.17
C LEU A 340 -6.98 7.27 -12.67
N ALA A 341 -7.75 8.27 -12.27
CA ALA A 341 -9.12 8.49 -12.77
C ALA A 341 -9.17 8.66 -14.29
N ALA A 342 -8.20 9.39 -14.87
CA ALA A 342 -8.11 9.54 -16.33
C ALA A 342 -7.79 8.23 -17.06
N ALA A 343 -7.04 7.32 -16.45
CA ALA A 343 -6.78 5.98 -17.00
C ALA A 343 -8.03 5.11 -16.93
N ASN A 344 -8.70 5.11 -15.78
CA ASN A 344 -9.87 4.30 -15.48
C ASN A 344 -11.03 4.60 -16.42
N ASN A 345 -11.25 5.88 -16.76
CA ASN A 345 -12.26 6.29 -17.73
C ASN A 345 -12.09 5.68 -19.14
N LEU A 346 -10.96 5.05 -19.42
CA LEU A 346 -10.64 4.42 -20.72
C LEU A 346 -10.59 2.89 -20.64
N LEU A 347 -10.67 2.31 -19.44
CA LEU A 347 -10.50 0.88 -19.17
C LEU A 347 -11.85 0.24 -18.80
N THR A 348 -11.98 -1.06 -19.04
CA THR A 348 -13.10 -1.86 -18.50
C THR A 348 -12.77 -2.30 -17.07
N THR A 349 -13.77 -2.63 -16.27
CA THR A 349 -13.60 -3.08 -14.87
C THR A 349 -12.51 -4.15 -14.68
N PRO A 350 -12.47 -5.26 -15.43
CA PRO A 350 -11.39 -6.24 -15.29
C PRO A 350 -10.01 -5.69 -15.69
N GLN A 351 -9.98 -4.71 -16.63
CA GLN A 351 -8.74 -4.05 -17.05
C GLN A 351 -8.21 -3.09 -15.99
N ILE A 352 -9.10 -2.41 -15.26
CA ILE A 352 -8.77 -1.47 -14.20
C ILE A 352 -7.97 -2.18 -13.10
N ILE A 353 -8.49 -3.31 -12.59
CA ILE A 353 -7.83 -4.13 -11.56
C ILE A 353 -6.42 -4.54 -12.01
N SER A 354 -6.26 -4.99 -13.24
CA SER A 354 -4.94 -5.41 -13.78
C SER A 354 -4.02 -4.24 -14.14
N ALA A 355 -4.58 -3.06 -14.44
CA ALA A 355 -3.83 -1.85 -14.80
C ALA A 355 -3.29 -1.10 -13.58
N SER A 356 -4.02 -1.11 -12.45
CA SER A 356 -3.67 -0.36 -11.24
C SER A 356 -2.27 -0.70 -10.73
N GLY A 357 -1.91 -1.99 -10.68
CA GLY A 357 -0.56 -2.43 -10.34
C GLY A 357 0.52 -1.83 -11.25
N THR A 358 0.26 -1.77 -12.56
CA THR A 358 1.20 -1.22 -13.54
C THR A 358 1.31 0.30 -13.43
N LEU A 359 0.22 1.01 -13.12
CA LEU A 359 0.24 2.46 -12.88
C LEU A 359 1.08 2.82 -11.65
N VAL A 360 0.95 2.07 -10.55
CA VAL A 360 1.81 2.26 -9.36
C VAL A 360 3.28 1.99 -9.68
N LEU A 361 3.59 0.96 -10.48
CA LEU A 361 4.97 0.69 -10.91
C LEU A 361 5.53 1.82 -11.77
N MET A 362 4.74 2.39 -12.68
CA MET A 362 5.13 3.54 -13.50
C MET A 362 5.38 4.77 -12.62
N HIS A 363 4.51 5.04 -11.65
CA HIS A 363 4.71 6.11 -10.68
C HIS A 363 5.98 5.90 -9.85
N GLY A 364 6.22 4.69 -9.34
CA GLY A 364 7.43 4.34 -8.59
C GLY A 364 8.71 4.50 -9.43
N ALA A 365 8.68 4.11 -10.70
CA ALA A 365 9.80 4.31 -11.62
C ALA A 365 10.09 5.81 -11.85
N GLY A 366 9.05 6.63 -11.97
CA GLY A 366 9.20 8.09 -12.01
C GLY A 366 9.81 8.65 -10.72
N ALA A 367 9.38 8.16 -9.56
CA ALA A 367 9.84 8.64 -8.27
C ALA A 367 11.36 8.45 -8.05
N ILE A 368 11.98 7.46 -8.70
CA ILE A 368 13.45 7.30 -8.70
C ILE A 368 14.14 8.49 -9.36
N LEU A 369 13.58 9.01 -10.45
CA LEU A 369 14.19 10.09 -11.22
C LEU A 369 14.04 11.46 -10.54
N GLY A 370 13.02 11.63 -9.70
CA GLY A 370 12.71 12.91 -9.05
C GLY A 370 13.89 13.48 -8.26
N PRO A 371 14.39 12.81 -7.22
CA PRO A 371 15.51 13.32 -6.42
C PRO A 371 16.80 13.46 -7.22
N LEU A 372 17.04 12.57 -8.21
CA LEU A 372 18.22 12.67 -9.09
C LEU A 372 18.20 13.97 -9.89
N THR A 373 17.09 14.26 -10.56
CA THR A 373 16.94 15.47 -11.39
C THR A 373 16.97 16.73 -10.54
N ALA A 374 16.30 16.71 -9.38
CA ALA A 374 16.33 17.82 -8.44
C ALA A 374 17.73 18.06 -7.87
N GLY A 375 18.43 16.99 -7.48
CA GLY A 375 19.81 17.08 -7.00
C GLY A 375 20.76 17.70 -8.02
N LEU A 376 20.67 17.28 -9.28
CA LEU A 376 21.47 17.84 -10.39
C LEU A 376 21.16 19.32 -10.64
N LEU A 377 19.87 19.70 -10.66
CA LEU A 377 19.49 21.10 -10.86
C LEU A 377 19.84 21.97 -9.65
N MET A 378 19.71 21.43 -8.44
CA MET A 378 20.14 22.14 -7.21
C MET A 378 21.67 22.29 -7.15
N GLU A 379 22.44 21.34 -7.67
CA GLU A 379 23.91 21.50 -7.80
C GLU A 379 24.27 22.67 -8.72
N ARG A 380 23.50 22.85 -9.81
CA ARG A 380 23.79 23.85 -10.85
C ARG A 380 23.25 25.24 -10.52
N PHE A 381 22.06 25.32 -9.90
CA PHE A 381 21.30 26.55 -9.69
C PHE A 381 21.10 26.92 -8.21
N GLY A 382 21.72 26.18 -7.29
CA GLY A 382 21.44 26.30 -5.86
C GLY A 382 20.07 25.77 -5.46
N ALA A 383 19.57 26.19 -4.30
CA ALA A 383 18.30 25.71 -3.75
C ALA A 383 17.12 25.81 -4.75
N VAL A 384 17.04 26.90 -5.53
CA VAL A 384 15.95 27.12 -6.50
C VAL A 384 15.87 26.07 -7.61
N GLY A 385 16.93 25.27 -7.81
CA GLY A 385 16.91 24.11 -8.71
C GLY A 385 15.79 23.11 -8.41
N PHE A 386 15.35 23.02 -7.15
CA PHE A 386 14.18 22.25 -6.74
C PHE A 386 12.90 22.77 -7.43
N LEU A 387 12.64 24.07 -7.37
CA LEU A 387 11.49 24.72 -7.99
C LEU A 387 11.55 24.62 -9.53
N TYR A 388 12.74 24.72 -10.11
CA TYR A 388 12.93 24.51 -11.55
C TYR A 388 12.63 23.09 -11.98
N THR A 389 12.98 22.11 -11.15
CA THR A 389 12.62 20.69 -11.40
C THR A 389 11.10 20.53 -11.43
N LEU A 390 10.40 21.03 -10.42
CA LEU A 390 8.93 20.97 -10.37
C LEU A 390 8.30 21.69 -11.56
N THR A 391 8.82 22.87 -11.93
CA THR A 391 8.37 23.62 -13.12
C THR A 391 8.53 22.77 -14.39
N ALA A 392 9.71 22.20 -14.63
CA ALA A 392 10.00 21.42 -15.84
C ALA A 392 9.09 20.20 -15.96
N ILE A 393 8.86 19.49 -14.84
CA ILE A 393 7.97 18.31 -14.81
C ILE A 393 6.53 18.73 -15.14
N HIS A 394 6.02 19.82 -14.56
CA HIS A 394 4.64 20.25 -14.79
C HIS A 394 4.44 20.85 -16.19
N VAL A 395 5.47 21.48 -16.77
CA VAL A 395 5.47 21.84 -18.20
C VAL A 395 5.36 20.59 -19.08
N LEU A 396 6.11 19.54 -18.76
CA LEU A 396 6.00 18.26 -19.46
C LEU A 396 4.59 17.65 -19.33
N ILE A 397 3.98 17.71 -18.14
CA ILE A 397 2.61 17.25 -17.91
C ILE A 397 1.60 18.06 -18.75
N VAL A 398 1.75 19.39 -18.82
CA VAL A 398 0.88 20.24 -19.65
C VAL A 398 1.00 19.86 -21.11
N ILE A 399 2.24 19.70 -21.64
CA ILE A 399 2.48 19.29 -23.02
C ILE A 399 1.85 17.91 -23.27
N LEU A 400 2.07 16.95 -22.39
CA LEU A 400 1.50 15.61 -22.48
C LEU A 400 -0.03 15.65 -22.49
N ALA A 401 -0.64 16.36 -21.55
CA ALA A 401 -2.08 16.48 -21.47
C ALA A 401 -2.68 17.22 -22.70
N ALA A 402 -1.97 18.20 -23.24
CA ALA A 402 -2.40 18.90 -24.45
C ALA A 402 -2.32 18.01 -25.70
N SER A 403 -1.23 17.23 -25.86
CA SER A 403 -0.97 16.39 -27.03
C SER A 403 -1.81 15.12 -27.11
N VAL A 404 -2.17 14.53 -25.96
CA VAL A 404 -2.99 13.31 -25.93
C VAL A 404 -4.47 13.66 -26.11
N THR A 405 -5.02 13.30 -27.28
CA THR A 405 -6.44 13.41 -27.56
C THR A 405 -7.14 12.16 -27.01
N SER A 406 -7.70 12.26 -25.82
CA SER A 406 -8.57 11.22 -25.29
C SER A 406 -9.89 11.28 -26.04
N LYS A 407 -10.12 10.39 -27.01
CA LYS A 407 -11.47 10.16 -27.53
C LYS A 407 -12.21 9.39 -26.43
N PRO A 408 -13.38 9.88 -25.96
CA PRO A 408 -14.23 9.07 -25.12
C PRO A 408 -14.49 7.76 -25.85
N ARG A 409 -14.38 6.64 -25.19
CA ARG A 409 -14.83 5.36 -25.73
C ARG A 409 -16.32 5.54 -26.02
N GLN A 410 -16.74 5.35 -27.28
CA GLN A 410 -18.11 5.04 -27.57
C GLN A 410 -18.40 3.72 -26.84
N VAL A 411 -19.26 3.80 -25.84
CA VAL A 411 -19.80 2.62 -25.15
C VAL A 411 -20.58 1.86 -26.22
N LEU A 412 -19.92 0.89 -26.85
CA LEU A 412 -20.61 -0.11 -27.62
C LEU A 412 -21.16 -1.09 -26.57
N ASP A 413 -22.50 -1.09 -26.50
CA ASP A 413 -23.31 -1.98 -25.69
C ASP A 413 -23.34 -1.69 -24.17
N ALA A 414 -24.21 -0.73 -23.83
CA ALA A 414 -24.74 -0.52 -22.51
C ALA A 414 -25.81 -1.61 -22.20
N GLU A 415 -25.38 -2.75 -21.68
CA GLU A 415 -26.26 -3.62 -20.90
C GLU A 415 -25.85 -3.67 -19.40
N ASP A 416 -24.70 -3.12 -19.05
CA ASP A 416 -24.31 -2.92 -17.65
C ASP A 416 -24.14 -1.42 -17.37
N GLY A 417 -24.91 -0.94 -16.40
CA GLY A 417 -25.16 0.44 -16.00
C GLY A 417 -23.98 1.40 -16.17
N ASP A 418 -24.35 2.54 -16.76
CA ASP A 418 -23.53 3.72 -17.01
C ASP A 418 -22.89 4.25 -15.72
N HIS A 419 -21.67 3.78 -15.40
CA HIS A 419 -20.89 4.32 -14.29
C HIS A 419 -19.82 5.26 -14.82
N PRO A 420 -20.03 6.60 -14.72
CA PRO A 420 -18.95 7.55 -14.95
C PRO A 420 -17.82 7.23 -13.97
N GLY A 421 -16.60 7.09 -14.48
CA GLY A 421 -15.41 6.80 -13.66
C GLY A 421 -15.28 7.82 -12.54
N HIS A 422 -15.57 7.40 -11.31
CA HIS A 422 -15.48 8.25 -10.14
C HIS A 422 -14.01 8.50 -9.76
N TYR A 423 -13.75 9.69 -9.23
CA TYR A 423 -12.46 10.04 -8.65
C TYR A 423 -12.22 9.19 -7.41
N VAL A 424 -11.09 8.49 -7.39
CA VAL A 424 -10.68 7.68 -6.26
C VAL A 424 -9.48 8.31 -5.58
N VAL A 425 -9.56 8.46 -4.28
CA VAL A 425 -8.44 8.90 -3.46
C VAL A 425 -7.43 7.77 -3.36
N ALA A 426 -6.39 7.79 -4.22
CA ALA A 426 -5.26 6.90 -4.12
C ALA A 426 -4.01 7.71 -3.76
N PRO A 427 -3.38 7.49 -2.60
CA PRO A 427 -2.13 8.17 -2.27
C PRO A 427 -1.00 7.67 -3.17
N SER A 428 -0.10 8.57 -3.47
CA SER A 428 1.08 8.30 -4.30
C SER A 428 2.09 7.32 -3.68
N THR A 429 1.87 6.93 -2.42
CA THR A 429 2.76 6.09 -1.63
C THR A 429 2.23 4.68 -1.38
N THR A 430 1.10 4.31 -2.00
CA THR A 430 0.48 3.00 -1.80
C THR A 430 1.08 1.89 -2.65
N SER A 431 0.80 0.65 -2.26
CA SER A 431 1.17 -0.51 -3.05
C SER A 431 0.24 -0.73 -4.26
N PRO A 432 0.65 -1.53 -5.25
CA PRO A 432 -0.21 -1.92 -6.36
C PRO A 432 -1.55 -2.54 -5.93
N LEU A 433 -1.61 -3.11 -4.72
CA LEU A 433 -2.80 -3.76 -4.20
C LEU A 433 -3.90 -2.77 -3.82
N SER A 434 -3.57 -1.66 -3.16
CA SER A 434 -4.58 -0.68 -2.74
C SER A 434 -5.25 0.01 -3.91
N ALA A 435 -4.53 0.26 -5.00
CA ALA A 435 -5.10 0.82 -6.20
C ALA A 435 -6.14 -0.11 -6.83
N ALA A 436 -5.88 -1.44 -6.85
CA ALA A 436 -6.84 -2.44 -7.31
C ALA A 436 -8.11 -2.50 -6.45
N TRP A 437 -7.98 -2.34 -5.14
CA TRP A 437 -9.10 -2.45 -4.20
C TRP A 437 -10.01 -1.24 -4.16
N VAL A 438 -9.43 -0.07 -4.32
CA VAL A 438 -10.19 1.16 -4.46
C VAL A 438 -11.16 1.03 -5.62
N GLU A 439 -10.73 0.37 -6.67
CA GLU A 439 -11.48 0.20 -7.89
C GLU A 439 -12.55 -0.90 -7.81
N GLU A 440 -12.26 -2.00 -7.13
CA GLU A 440 -13.23 -3.06 -6.86
C GLU A 440 -14.40 -2.52 -6.01
N ALA A 441 -14.13 -1.57 -5.09
CA ALA A 441 -15.16 -0.93 -4.28
C ALA A 441 -16.08 0.03 -5.08
N ILE A 442 -15.65 0.51 -6.26
CA ILE A 442 -16.43 1.44 -7.10
C ILE A 442 -17.30 0.69 -8.10
N THR A 443 -16.93 -0.53 -8.44
CA THR A 443 -17.59 -1.32 -9.48
C THR A 443 -18.86 -2.04 -9.04
N GLU A 444 -19.17 -2.08 -7.74
CA GLU A 444 -20.44 -2.62 -7.27
C GLU A 444 -21.53 -1.55 -7.29
N PRO A 445 -22.69 -1.82 -7.96
CA PRO A 445 -23.72 -0.84 -8.23
C PRO A 445 -24.66 -0.62 -7.04
N GLU A 446 -24.15 -0.26 -5.87
CA GLU A 446 -25.03 0.23 -4.81
C GLU A 446 -24.44 1.44 -4.08
N THR A 447 -25.07 2.57 -4.40
CA THR A 447 -25.39 3.67 -3.49
C THR A 447 -24.33 4.03 -2.47
N GLY A 448 -23.33 4.74 -2.87
CA GLY A 448 -22.43 5.23 -1.88
C GLY A 448 -21.56 6.36 -2.37
N GLN A 449 -22.16 7.48 -2.67
CA GLN A 449 -21.44 8.74 -2.55
C GLN A 449 -20.79 8.71 -1.16
N LEU A 450 -19.46 8.88 -1.10
CA LEU A 450 -18.74 9.16 0.14
C LEU A 450 -19.21 10.54 0.64
N GLU A 451 -20.45 10.67 1.05
CA GLU A 451 -20.88 11.72 1.94
C GLU A 451 -20.46 11.29 3.33
N PHE A 452 -19.44 11.97 3.84
CA PHE A 452 -19.17 11.95 5.27
C PHE A 452 -20.33 12.70 5.93
N ASP A 453 -21.38 11.98 6.26
CA ASP A 453 -22.43 12.50 7.12
C ASP A 453 -21.94 12.33 8.57
N PHE A 454 -21.38 13.40 9.11
CA PHE A 454 -20.96 13.47 10.51
C PHE A 454 -22.13 13.55 11.49
N ASP A 455 -23.35 13.78 10.98
CA ASP A 455 -24.57 13.95 11.76
C ASP A 455 -25.50 12.73 11.68
N ALA A 456 -25.09 11.63 11.06
CA ALA A 456 -25.89 10.40 11.04
C ALA A 456 -26.04 9.86 12.47
N GLU A 457 -27.23 9.98 13.01
CA GLU A 457 -27.60 9.29 14.24
C GLU A 457 -27.36 7.77 14.07
N PRO A 458 -26.86 7.09 15.08
CA PRO A 458 -26.68 5.64 15.02
C PRO A 458 -28.04 4.99 14.71
N GLU A 459 -28.06 4.15 13.68
CA GLU A 459 -29.26 3.36 13.38
C GLU A 459 -29.73 2.63 14.64
N PRO A 460 -31.02 2.66 14.98
CA PRO A 460 -31.52 1.99 16.15
C PRO A 460 -31.21 0.49 16.07
N GLU A 461 -30.73 -0.09 17.14
CA GLU A 461 -30.49 -1.53 17.21
C GLU A 461 -31.78 -2.26 16.82
N PRO A 462 -31.69 -3.29 15.93
CA PRO A 462 -32.84 -4.01 15.49
C PRO A 462 -33.58 -4.60 16.71
N SER A 463 -34.90 -4.44 16.75
CA SER A 463 -35.72 -4.95 17.81
C SER A 463 -35.62 -6.47 17.93
N GLU A 464 -35.85 -7.03 19.11
CA GLU A 464 -35.85 -8.49 19.32
C GLU A 464 -36.83 -9.21 18.37
N GLU A 465 -37.92 -8.53 17.93
CA GLU A 465 -38.87 -9.05 16.95
C GLU A 465 -38.26 -9.11 15.52
N GLU A 466 -37.45 -8.13 15.12
CA GLU A 466 -36.76 -8.13 13.81
C GLU A 466 -35.64 -9.17 13.76
N LEU A 467 -34.92 -9.35 14.87
CA LEU A 467 -33.92 -10.42 14.99
C LEU A 467 -34.57 -11.83 14.94
N ALA A 468 -35.75 -12.00 15.57
CA ALA A 468 -36.48 -13.24 15.51
C ALA A 468 -37.06 -13.52 14.12
N ALA A 469 -37.51 -12.49 13.39
CA ALA A 469 -37.99 -12.61 12.01
C ALA A 469 -36.86 -13.00 11.05
N GLN A 470 -35.68 -12.39 11.17
CA GLN A 470 -34.49 -12.75 10.37
C GLN A 470 -34.01 -14.17 10.62
N GLN A 471 -34.10 -14.65 11.87
CA GLN A 471 -33.78 -16.03 12.21
C GLN A 471 -34.80 -17.03 11.65
N GLN A 472 -36.06 -16.64 11.56
CA GLN A 472 -37.13 -17.49 10.99
C GLN A 472 -37.03 -17.56 9.46
N GLU A 473 -36.65 -16.49 8.80
CA GLU A 473 -36.41 -16.43 7.35
C GLU A 473 -35.21 -17.27 6.96
N ALA A 474 -34.08 -17.18 7.69
CA ALA A 474 -32.93 -18.03 7.50
C ALA A 474 -33.18 -19.52 7.76
N ALA A 475 -34.09 -19.87 8.69
CA ALA A 475 -34.49 -21.25 8.94
C ALA A 475 -35.37 -21.79 7.82
N SER A 476 -36.26 -20.98 7.23
CA SER A 476 -37.13 -21.38 6.13
C SER A 476 -36.40 -21.59 4.80
N GLU A 477 -35.33 -20.84 4.56
CA GLU A 477 -34.45 -21.05 3.39
C GLU A 477 -33.65 -22.35 3.48
N THR A 478 -33.34 -22.80 4.70
CA THR A 478 -32.62 -24.06 4.93
C THR A 478 -33.52 -25.28 4.75
N GLU A 479 -34.82 -25.17 5.06
CA GLU A 479 -35.79 -26.26 4.85
C GLU A 479 -36.28 -26.37 3.39
N GLY A 480 -36.30 -25.27 2.63
CA GLY A 480 -36.70 -25.26 1.21
C GLY A 480 -35.66 -25.86 0.24
N GLY A 481 -34.39 -25.95 0.66
CA GLY A 481 -33.29 -26.45 -0.18
C GLY A 481 -33.14 -27.98 -0.24
N VAL A 482 -33.82 -28.73 0.63
CA VAL A 482 -33.63 -30.20 0.74
C VAL A 482 -34.64 -31.01 -0.06
N VAL A 483 -35.73 -30.42 -0.56
CA VAL A 483 -36.83 -31.15 -1.25
C VAL A 483 -36.72 -31.18 -2.79
N GLN A 484 -35.77 -30.45 -3.40
CA GLN A 484 -35.65 -30.41 -4.87
C GLN A 484 -34.50 -31.22 -5.49
N GLN A 485 -33.83 -32.10 -4.75
CA GLN A 485 -32.68 -32.88 -5.26
C GLN A 485 -32.90 -34.43 -5.30
N VAL A 486 -34.11 -34.94 -5.13
CA VAL A 486 -34.36 -36.40 -5.11
C VAL A 486 -35.10 -36.95 -6.35
N ASP A 487 -35.60 -36.13 -7.28
CA ASP A 487 -36.45 -36.62 -8.38
C ASP A 487 -35.86 -36.55 -9.81
N ASN A 488 -34.54 -36.61 -10.02
CA ASN A 488 -34.00 -36.64 -11.38
C ASN A 488 -32.77 -37.56 -11.61
N GLU A 489 -32.69 -38.72 -11.00
CA GLU A 489 -31.74 -39.78 -11.42
C GLU A 489 -32.38 -41.18 -11.46
N GLU A 490 -33.35 -41.38 -12.33
CA GLU A 490 -33.66 -42.70 -12.91
C GLU A 490 -33.84 -42.56 -14.42
N GLY A 491 -32.83 -42.93 -15.16
CA GLY A 491 -32.92 -43.11 -16.60
C GLY A 491 -31.69 -42.67 -17.35
N VAL A 492 -30.68 -43.47 -17.41
CA VAL A 492 -29.91 -43.91 -18.58
C VAL A 492 -28.72 -44.74 -18.09
N MET A 493 -28.94 -46.03 -17.99
CA MET A 493 -27.89 -47.03 -17.94
C MET A 493 -27.97 -47.82 -19.23
N ASN A 494 -27.05 -47.59 -20.15
CA ASN A 494 -26.44 -48.64 -20.99
C ASN A 494 -25.44 -48.07 -21.99
N ASP A 495 -24.38 -48.85 -22.17
CA ASP A 495 -23.39 -48.85 -23.24
C ASP A 495 -22.16 -47.94 -23.12
N ARG A 496 -21.10 -48.51 -22.56
CA ARG A 496 -19.84 -48.88 -23.22
C ARG A 496 -18.72 -49.12 -22.21
N VAL A 497 -18.60 -50.38 -21.84
CA VAL A 497 -17.34 -50.95 -21.34
C VAL A 497 -16.62 -51.51 -22.55
N THR A 498 -15.46 -50.98 -22.88
CA THR A 498 -14.29 -51.70 -23.45
C THR A 498 -13.08 -50.76 -23.57
N GLY A 499 -11.96 -51.16 -22.93
CA GLY A 499 -10.59 -50.90 -23.44
C GLY A 499 -9.87 -49.73 -22.83
N MET A 500 -9.07 -49.96 -21.82
CA MET A 500 -7.63 -49.79 -21.85
C MET A 500 -7.04 -50.02 -20.45
N GLU A 501 -6.52 -51.23 -20.25
CA GLU A 501 -5.40 -51.52 -19.37
C GLU A 501 -4.18 -50.90 -20.05
N ASP A 502 -3.30 -50.21 -19.26
CA ASP A 502 -1.89 -50.47 -19.23
C ASP A 502 -1.12 -49.31 -18.51
N ASP A 503 -0.20 -49.76 -17.66
CA ASP A 503 1.05 -49.17 -17.28
C ASP A 503 1.13 -47.88 -16.45
N TRP A 504 1.26 -48.02 -15.12
CA TRP A 504 2.21 -47.24 -14.34
C TRP A 504 2.96 -48.10 -13.32
N HIS A 505 4.11 -48.66 -13.77
CA HIS A 505 5.21 -49.05 -12.90
C HIS A 505 5.96 -47.79 -12.46
N LEU A 506 6.09 -47.59 -11.17
CA LEU A 506 7.04 -46.66 -10.56
C LEU A 506 7.82 -47.47 -9.51
N ASP A 507 8.93 -48.04 -9.97
CA ASP A 507 9.99 -48.59 -9.14
C ASP A 507 10.91 -47.48 -8.58
N GLY A 508 11.15 -47.55 -7.28
CA GLY A 508 12.47 -47.55 -6.66
C GLY A 508 13.41 -46.38 -6.90
N HIS A 509 13.35 -45.32 -6.09
CA HIS A 509 14.50 -44.47 -5.80
C HIS A 509 14.29 -43.62 -4.52
N ILE A 510 14.10 -44.26 -3.34
CA ILE A 510 14.03 -43.54 -2.05
C ILE A 510 15.03 -44.10 -1.00
N ASP A 511 15.76 -45.16 -1.26
CA ASP A 511 16.61 -45.80 -0.23
C ASP A 511 18.13 -45.45 -0.25
N GLU A 512 18.62 -44.67 -1.22
CA GLU A 512 20.06 -44.33 -1.25
C GLU A 512 20.44 -43.02 -0.54
N GLN A 513 19.50 -42.12 -0.24
CA GLN A 513 19.84 -40.89 0.49
C GLN A 513 19.78 -40.96 2.01
N ALA A 514 19.20 -42.01 2.57
CA ALA A 514 19.13 -42.22 4.02
C ALA A 514 20.39 -42.87 4.59
N GLN A 515 21.21 -43.51 3.78
CA GLN A 515 22.46 -44.15 4.24
C GLN A 515 23.66 -43.21 4.27
N HIS A 516 23.70 -42.15 3.49
CA HIS A 516 24.80 -41.18 3.48
C HIS A 516 24.81 -40.20 4.67
N LEU A 517 23.66 -39.96 5.30
CA LEU A 517 23.57 -39.04 6.46
C LEU A 517 23.97 -39.71 7.79
N SER A 518 24.01 -41.03 7.88
CA SER A 518 24.43 -41.76 9.11
C SER A 518 25.93 -41.99 9.23
N GLU A 519 26.71 -41.88 8.15
CA GLU A 519 28.17 -42.01 8.17
C GLU A 519 28.90 -40.71 8.49
N GLU A 520 28.34 -39.57 8.15
CA GLU A 520 28.92 -38.25 8.45
C GLU A 520 28.77 -37.87 9.93
N GLU A 521 27.69 -38.27 10.61
CA GLU A 521 27.54 -38.09 12.07
C GLU A 521 28.43 -38.98 12.92
N ARG A 522 28.92 -40.10 12.40
CA ARG A 522 29.89 -40.96 13.10
C ARG A 522 31.34 -40.49 13.00
N ARG A 523 31.66 -39.68 11.98
CA ARG A 523 33.03 -39.13 11.81
C ARG A 523 33.31 -37.93 12.71
N VAL A 524 32.29 -37.16 13.11
CA VAL A 524 32.44 -35.97 13.97
C VAL A 524 32.63 -36.33 15.46
N LYS A 525 32.34 -37.58 15.87
CA LYS A 525 32.47 -38.02 17.28
C LYS A 525 33.78 -38.74 17.64
N SER A 526 34.77 -38.82 16.75
CA SER A 526 36.00 -39.57 16.97
C SER A 526 37.32 -38.80 16.89
N GLU A 527 37.31 -37.45 16.99
CA GLU A 527 38.57 -36.69 17.14
C GLU A 527 38.77 -36.25 18.61
N PRO A 528 39.90 -36.63 19.24
CA PRO A 528 40.21 -36.23 20.61
C PRO A 528 40.80 -34.82 20.67
N GLU A 529 40.37 -34.09 21.70
CA GLU A 529 40.94 -32.80 22.12
C GLU A 529 42.47 -32.86 22.20
N ARG A 530 43.12 -31.93 21.52
CA ARG A 530 44.50 -31.56 21.83
C ARG A 530 44.52 -30.15 22.40
N GLU A 531 44.85 -30.12 23.68
CA GLU A 531 45.29 -28.95 24.43
C GLU A 531 46.52 -28.27 23.81
N SER A 532 46.60 -26.99 24.13
CA SER A 532 47.78 -26.19 24.50
C SER A 532 48.35 -25.19 23.51
N TYR A 533 48.47 -24.08 24.11
CA TYR A 533 49.30 -22.87 24.09
C TYR A 533 48.69 -21.68 23.38
#